data_f2534a82ebaea241c5552c2f119685e2
#
_entry.id   f2534a82ebaea241c5552c2f119685e2
#
_cell.length_a   1.000
_cell.length_b   1.000
_cell.length_c   1.000
_cell.angle_alpha   90.00
_cell.angle_beta   90.00
_cell.angle_gamma   90.00
#
_symmetry.space_group_name_H-M   'P 1'
#
loop_
_entity.id
_entity.type
_entity.pdbx_description
1 polymer ?
#
loop_
_entity_poly.entity_id
_entity_poly.type
_entity_poly.pdbx_seq_one_letter_code
_entity_poly.pdbx_strand_id
1 'polypeptide(L)'
;PVIAENAGNAYNVGPGSISRMKTFITGIDAVTNPEDWLTTVGVDEETDAALRQRCFLAWEELSQGGTAAAYVSWALSVAGVKSAFVDDTLPRGEGTVDVYIMGEAGPPDPALILAVQEVVDDNRPITADALVFSPEVVPVPVTLTVTPRTGYDTTALDTEIRRRLSVLFGDIEDPTLLIVPLGVGKDVVVAQIVGVVMAVPGVYSVVVEAPAADIVIDPNQFPEQGPVTINMEAPSNE
;
A
#
# COMPACT_ATOMS: atom_id res chain seq x y z
N PRO A 1 -33.41 12.02 16.73
CA PRO A 1 -32.41 11.08 16.28
C PRO A 1 -33.09 9.84 15.71
N VAL A 2 -32.53 9.27 14.66
CA VAL A 2 -32.95 8.02 14.06
C VAL A 2 -31.76 7.06 14.03
N ILE A 3 -32.03 5.77 14.14
CA ILE A 3 -31.01 4.72 14.11
C ILE A 3 -31.43 3.74 13.02
N ALA A 4 -30.47 3.24 12.24
CA ALA A 4 -30.73 2.18 11.26
C ALA A 4 -31.20 0.89 11.95
N GLU A 5 -32.13 0.20 11.32
CA GLU A 5 -32.67 -1.07 11.82
C GLU A 5 -31.59 -2.17 11.89
N ASN A 6 -30.64 -2.14 10.96
CA ASN A 6 -29.51 -3.05 10.94
C ASN A 6 -28.18 -2.28 10.85
N ALA A 7 -27.12 -2.89 11.33
CA ALA A 7 -25.77 -2.39 11.15
C ALA A 7 -25.27 -2.64 9.70
N GLY A 8 -24.30 -1.87 9.26
CA GLY A 8 -23.63 -2.10 7.98
C GLY A 8 -23.47 -0.84 7.13
N ASN A 9 -22.54 -0.90 6.20
CA ASN A 9 -22.22 0.20 5.30
C ASN A 9 -23.40 0.55 4.35
N ALA A 10 -24.23 -0.42 4.01
CA ALA A 10 -25.39 -0.23 3.14
C ALA A 10 -26.43 0.75 3.70
N TYR A 11 -26.38 1.05 4.99
CA TYR A 11 -27.28 1.99 5.66
C TYR A 11 -26.72 3.41 5.81
N ASN A 12 -25.51 3.64 5.31
CA ASN A 12 -24.90 4.97 5.21
C ASN A 12 -25.46 5.71 3.99
N VAL A 13 -26.66 6.20 4.11
CA VAL A 13 -27.33 6.90 2.99
C VAL A 13 -26.91 8.38 2.94
N GLY A 14 -26.82 8.92 1.73
CA GLY A 14 -26.47 10.32 1.52
C GLY A 14 -27.54 11.32 2.01
N PRO A 15 -27.19 12.61 2.10
CA PRO A 15 -28.13 13.68 2.44
C PRO A 15 -29.38 13.66 1.57
N GLY A 16 -30.54 13.96 2.14
CA GLY A 16 -31.82 13.99 1.44
C GLY A 16 -32.42 12.62 1.04
N SER A 17 -31.70 11.53 1.29
CA SER A 17 -32.15 10.18 0.93
C SER A 17 -33.30 9.68 1.80
N ILE A 18 -33.39 10.14 3.05
CA ILE A 18 -34.49 9.84 3.97
C ILE A 18 -35.59 10.88 3.76
N SER A 19 -36.54 10.55 2.89
CA SER A 19 -37.63 11.48 2.50
C SER A 19 -39.02 10.96 2.77
N ARG A 20 -39.18 9.73 3.30
CA ARG A 20 -40.48 9.09 3.53
C ARG A 20 -40.58 8.48 4.93
N MET A 21 -41.70 8.68 5.55
CA MET A 21 -42.07 7.97 6.78
C MET A 21 -42.83 6.68 6.41
N LYS A 22 -42.49 5.57 7.05
CA LYS A 22 -43.19 4.29 6.91
C LYS A 22 -44.53 4.33 7.66
N THR A 23 -44.61 5.04 8.78
CA THR A 23 -45.80 5.19 9.60
C THR A 23 -46.10 6.68 9.76
N PHE A 24 -47.34 7.07 9.51
CA PHE A 24 -47.78 8.45 9.69
C PHE A 24 -47.79 8.82 11.18
N ILE A 25 -47.15 9.95 11.51
CA ILE A 25 -47.10 10.50 12.87
C ILE A 25 -47.82 11.84 12.81
N THR A 26 -48.87 12.00 13.60
CA THR A 26 -49.63 13.26 13.64
C THR A 26 -48.75 14.43 14.04
N GLY A 27 -48.71 15.47 13.22
CA GLY A 27 -47.91 16.68 13.45
C GLY A 27 -46.52 16.64 12.82
N ILE A 28 -46.17 15.62 12.03
CA ILE A 28 -44.98 15.57 11.21
C ILE A 28 -45.37 15.45 9.76
N ASP A 29 -45.14 16.50 8.97
CA ASP A 29 -45.56 16.54 7.56
C ASP A 29 -44.46 16.06 6.60
N ALA A 30 -43.18 16.18 7.01
CA ALA A 30 -42.03 15.78 6.20
C ALA A 30 -40.85 15.32 7.08
N VAL A 31 -40.00 14.47 6.51
CA VAL A 31 -38.74 14.05 7.09
C VAL A 31 -37.62 14.25 6.04
N THR A 32 -36.45 14.68 6.48
CA THR A 32 -35.26 14.78 5.67
C THR A 32 -34.01 14.60 6.53
N ASN A 33 -32.92 14.20 5.94
CA ASN A 33 -31.62 14.13 6.57
C ASN A 33 -30.68 15.19 5.96
N PRO A 34 -30.15 16.15 6.75
CA PRO A 34 -29.20 17.18 6.27
C PRO A 34 -27.83 16.60 5.90
N GLU A 35 -26.88 17.44 5.46
CA GLU A 35 -25.56 17.02 5.02
C GLU A 35 -24.73 16.35 6.12
N ASP A 36 -24.84 16.81 7.35
CA ASP A 36 -24.10 16.35 8.52
C ASP A 36 -24.93 15.47 9.48
N TRP A 37 -25.95 14.81 8.95
CA TRP A 37 -26.90 14.00 9.73
C TRP A 37 -26.27 12.73 10.33
N LEU A 38 -25.23 12.16 9.68
CA LEU A 38 -24.64 10.90 10.01
C LEU A 38 -23.61 11.07 11.14
N THR A 39 -24.03 10.83 12.37
CA THR A 39 -23.18 10.95 13.56
C THR A 39 -22.35 9.69 13.85
N THR A 40 -22.80 8.54 13.37
CA THR A 40 -22.10 7.27 13.50
C THR A 40 -22.19 6.51 12.19
N VAL A 41 -21.06 6.31 11.57
CA VAL A 41 -20.95 5.57 10.30
C VAL A 41 -21.20 4.08 10.56
N GLY A 42 -22.09 3.47 9.78
CA GLY A 42 -22.29 2.03 9.77
C GLY A 42 -21.12 1.33 9.08
N VAL A 43 -20.62 0.28 9.67
CA VAL A 43 -19.52 -0.53 9.14
C VAL A 43 -20.02 -1.96 9.00
N ASP A 44 -19.62 -2.63 7.93
CA ASP A 44 -19.93 -4.06 7.73
C ASP A 44 -19.13 -4.92 8.72
N GLU A 45 -19.59 -6.12 8.96
CA GLU A 45 -18.88 -7.08 9.79
C GLU A 45 -17.54 -7.41 9.15
N GLU A 46 -16.49 -7.42 9.98
CA GLU A 46 -15.14 -7.75 9.56
C GLU A 46 -15.11 -9.19 8.98
N THR A 47 -14.47 -9.36 7.84
CA THR A 47 -14.31 -10.69 7.25
C THR A 47 -13.37 -11.56 8.07
N ASP A 48 -13.55 -12.89 8.03
CA ASP A 48 -12.65 -13.85 8.70
C ASP A 48 -11.19 -13.67 8.26
N ALA A 49 -10.96 -13.28 7.01
CA ALA A 49 -9.62 -13.02 6.50
C ALA A 49 -9.00 -11.77 7.14
N ALA A 50 -9.75 -10.67 7.22
CA ALA A 50 -9.31 -9.43 7.86
C ALA A 50 -9.10 -9.63 9.37
N LEU A 51 -10.03 -10.32 10.03
CA LEU A 51 -9.91 -10.69 11.45
C LEU A 51 -8.66 -11.53 11.71
N ARG A 52 -8.40 -12.52 10.86
CA ARG A 52 -7.20 -13.36 10.99
C ARG A 52 -5.93 -12.53 10.82
N GLN A 53 -5.89 -11.63 9.83
CA GLN A 53 -4.76 -10.74 9.62
C GLN A 53 -4.56 -9.78 10.81
N ARG A 54 -5.63 -9.20 11.33
CA ARG A 54 -5.58 -8.36 12.54
C ARG A 54 -5.11 -9.14 13.77
N CYS A 55 -5.54 -10.40 13.92
CA CYS A 55 -5.05 -11.25 15.00
C CYS A 55 -3.55 -11.57 14.86
N PHE A 56 -3.05 -11.79 13.64
CA PHE A 56 -1.60 -11.96 13.41
C PHE A 56 -0.83 -10.69 13.77
N LEU A 57 -1.29 -9.52 13.32
CA LEU A 57 -0.66 -8.25 13.65
C LEU A 57 -0.67 -7.97 15.15
N ALA A 58 -1.81 -8.20 15.81
CA ALA A 58 -1.92 -8.05 17.27
C ALA A 58 -1.00 -9.04 18.03
N TRP A 59 -0.75 -10.23 17.46
CA TRP A 59 0.20 -11.19 18.04
C TRP A 59 1.65 -10.71 17.88
N GLU A 60 1.96 -10.02 16.79
CA GLU A 60 3.26 -9.38 16.58
C GLU A 60 3.44 -8.15 17.50
N GLU A 61 2.38 -7.37 17.74
CA GLU A 61 2.35 -6.26 18.70
C GLU A 61 2.57 -6.72 20.15
N LEU A 62 2.12 -7.91 20.52
CA LEU A 62 2.41 -8.53 21.83
C LEU A 62 3.89 -8.89 22.00
N SER A 63 4.68 -8.87 20.93
CA SER A 63 6.12 -8.94 20.97
C SER A 63 6.72 -7.63 21.51
N GLN A 64 6.56 -7.35 22.80
CA GLN A 64 7.18 -6.22 23.51
C GLN A 64 8.72 -6.35 23.56
N GLY A 65 9.31 -7.09 22.63
CA GLY A 65 10.70 -7.52 22.69
C GLY A 65 11.68 -6.69 21.86
N GLY A 66 11.28 -5.58 21.22
CA GLY A 66 12.18 -4.78 20.39
C GLY A 66 12.71 -5.54 19.17
N THR A 67 11.88 -6.40 18.56
CA THR A 67 12.21 -7.07 17.30
C THR A 67 12.04 -6.10 16.12
N ALA A 68 12.74 -6.36 15.00
CA ALA A 68 12.57 -5.57 13.78
C ALA A 68 11.10 -5.47 13.34
N ALA A 69 10.33 -6.56 13.46
CA ALA A 69 8.90 -6.58 13.15
C ALA A 69 8.08 -5.65 14.05
N ALA A 70 8.44 -5.52 15.34
CA ALA A 70 7.77 -4.61 16.26
C ALA A 70 7.98 -3.14 15.83
N TYR A 71 9.23 -2.75 15.50
CA TYR A 71 9.52 -1.41 15.00
C TYR A 71 8.78 -1.09 13.70
N VAL A 72 8.71 -2.04 12.76
CA VAL A 72 7.91 -1.89 11.54
C VAL A 72 6.43 -1.67 11.88
N SER A 73 5.88 -2.45 12.80
CA SER A 73 4.47 -2.33 13.22
C SER A 73 4.20 -0.97 13.86
N TRP A 74 5.08 -0.49 14.73
CA TRP A 74 4.95 0.83 15.35
C TRP A 74 5.01 1.95 14.31
N ALA A 75 5.94 1.88 13.36
CA ALA A 75 6.03 2.84 12.28
C ALA A 75 4.76 2.86 11.41
N LEU A 76 4.25 1.69 11.02
CA LEU A 76 3.03 1.55 10.22
C LEU A 76 1.74 1.93 10.97
N SER A 77 1.76 2.02 12.30
CA SER A 77 0.61 2.50 13.08
C SER A 77 0.38 4.00 12.96
N VAL A 78 1.38 4.76 12.48
CA VAL A 78 1.28 6.20 12.28
C VAL A 78 0.64 6.50 10.94
N ALA A 79 -0.46 7.25 10.94
CA ALA A 79 -1.15 7.64 9.73
C ALA A 79 -0.23 8.42 8.78
N GLY A 80 -0.22 8.04 7.50
CA GLY A 80 0.64 8.63 6.47
C GLY A 80 1.92 7.83 6.18
N VAL A 81 2.23 6.80 6.97
CA VAL A 81 3.32 5.86 6.69
C VAL A 81 2.80 4.75 5.79
N LYS A 82 3.41 4.59 4.62
CA LYS A 82 3.07 3.57 3.63
C LYS A 82 3.90 2.30 3.80
N SER A 83 5.20 2.45 4.02
CA SER A 83 6.11 1.32 4.24
C SER A 83 7.20 1.70 5.22
N ALA A 84 7.72 0.70 5.92
CA ALA A 84 8.82 0.84 6.86
C ALA A 84 9.78 -0.33 6.72
N PHE A 85 11.05 -0.05 6.93
CA PHE A 85 12.14 -1.01 7.01
C PHE A 85 12.98 -0.73 8.24
N VAL A 86 13.50 -1.78 8.86
CA VAL A 86 14.34 -1.68 10.06
C VAL A 86 15.71 -2.28 9.78
N ASP A 87 16.73 -1.48 9.94
CA ASP A 87 18.11 -1.93 9.95
C ASP A 87 18.52 -2.22 11.40
N ASP A 88 18.59 -3.50 11.73
CA ASP A 88 18.99 -4.04 13.03
C ASP A 88 20.45 -4.55 13.03
N THR A 89 21.21 -4.23 11.99
CA THR A 89 22.63 -4.62 11.86
C THR A 89 23.60 -3.73 12.65
N LEU A 90 23.07 -2.97 13.60
CA LEU A 90 23.83 -2.03 14.44
C LEU A 90 24.47 -0.89 13.63
N PRO A 91 23.70 -0.18 12.80
CA PRO A 91 24.21 0.75 11.78
C PRO A 91 25.06 1.91 12.34
N ARG A 92 24.82 2.29 13.59
CA ARG A 92 25.54 3.37 14.28
C ARG A 92 26.38 2.86 15.46
N GLY A 93 26.48 1.53 15.67
CA GLY A 93 27.18 0.88 16.77
C GLY A 93 26.28 0.03 17.65
N GLU A 94 26.83 -0.54 18.72
CA GLU A 94 26.08 -1.45 19.61
C GLU A 94 24.81 -0.81 20.20
N GLY A 95 23.71 -1.53 20.16
CA GLY A 95 22.41 -1.09 20.70
C GLY A 95 21.63 -0.13 19.79
N THR A 96 22.10 0.14 18.57
CA THR A 96 21.43 1.04 17.63
C THR A 96 20.52 0.31 16.66
N VAL A 97 19.41 0.95 16.30
CA VAL A 97 18.42 0.48 15.31
C VAL A 97 18.03 1.68 14.46
N ASP A 98 18.07 1.55 13.14
CA ASP A 98 17.61 2.58 12.24
C ASP A 98 16.31 2.14 11.56
N VAL A 99 15.30 3.02 11.62
CA VAL A 99 13.98 2.79 11.03
C VAL A 99 13.80 3.72 9.84
N TYR A 100 13.68 3.17 8.66
CA TYR A 100 13.45 3.92 7.42
C TYR A 100 11.98 3.84 7.06
N ILE A 101 11.35 5.00 6.84
CA ILE A 101 9.93 5.08 6.52
C ILE A 101 9.70 5.77 5.18
N MET A 102 8.68 5.32 4.43
CA MET A 102 8.16 5.97 3.24
C MET A 102 6.73 6.43 3.50
N GLY A 103 6.43 7.67 3.16
CA GLY A 103 5.08 8.21 3.25
C GLY A 103 4.19 7.82 2.07
N GLU A 104 2.88 8.01 2.20
CA GLU A 104 1.90 7.75 1.12
C GLU A 104 2.14 8.64 -0.12
N ALA A 105 2.60 9.86 0.09
CA ALA A 105 2.89 10.83 -0.98
C ALA A 105 4.34 10.80 -1.48
N GLY A 106 5.16 9.83 -1.06
CA GLY A 106 6.59 9.75 -1.35
C GLY A 106 7.47 9.91 -0.11
N PRO A 107 8.69 10.45 -0.23
CA PRO A 107 9.59 10.64 0.91
C PRO A 107 8.89 11.39 2.06
N PRO A 108 9.07 10.94 3.32
CA PRO A 108 8.37 11.53 4.46
C PRO A 108 8.82 12.96 4.72
N ASP A 109 7.88 13.81 5.10
CA ASP A 109 8.20 15.13 5.60
C ASP A 109 8.75 15.07 7.04
N PRO A 110 9.40 16.13 7.54
CA PRO A 110 9.94 16.15 8.90
C PRO A 110 8.89 15.93 10.00
N ALA A 111 7.62 16.31 9.77
CA ALA A 111 6.57 16.13 10.77
C ALA A 111 6.18 14.65 10.90
N LEU A 112 6.11 13.93 9.79
CA LEU A 112 5.85 12.48 9.79
C LEU A 112 7.01 11.72 10.46
N ILE A 113 8.27 12.08 10.19
CA ILE A 113 9.44 11.49 10.84
C ILE A 113 9.35 11.68 12.36
N LEU A 114 9.03 12.89 12.83
CA LEU A 114 8.88 13.17 14.26
C LEU A 114 7.74 12.39 14.90
N ALA A 115 6.60 12.27 14.22
CA ALA A 115 5.47 11.51 14.73
C ALA A 115 5.81 10.02 14.89
N VAL A 116 6.52 9.44 13.93
CA VAL A 116 6.98 8.04 14.02
C VAL A 116 8.05 7.89 15.10
N GLN A 117 8.98 8.85 15.22
CA GLN A 117 10.01 8.82 16.26
C GLN A 117 9.38 8.82 17.66
N GLU A 118 8.34 9.62 17.90
CA GLU A 118 7.63 9.64 19.18
C GLU A 118 7.03 8.27 19.51
N VAL A 119 6.36 7.62 18.55
CA VAL A 119 5.80 6.28 18.75
C VAL A 119 6.90 5.23 18.99
N VAL A 120 8.03 5.32 18.28
CA VAL A 120 9.19 4.44 18.48
C VAL A 120 9.80 4.64 19.85
N ASP A 121 9.97 5.90 20.30
CA ASP A 121 10.57 6.22 21.59
C ASP A 121 9.71 5.75 22.78
N ASP A 122 8.37 5.79 22.62
CA ASP A 122 7.43 5.33 23.64
C ASP A 122 7.42 3.79 23.81
N ASN A 123 7.76 3.06 22.74
CA ASN A 123 7.64 1.60 22.70
C ASN A 123 8.97 0.85 22.73
N ARG A 124 10.08 1.48 22.34
CA ARG A 124 11.39 0.83 22.28
C ARG A 124 11.93 0.39 23.64
N PRO A 125 12.73 -0.67 23.70
CA PRO A 125 13.47 -1.02 24.90
C PRO A 125 14.37 0.15 25.36
N ILE A 126 14.48 0.31 26.69
CA ILE A 126 15.24 1.42 27.29
C ILE A 126 16.74 1.42 26.89
N THR A 127 17.25 0.25 26.47
CA THR A 127 18.64 0.06 26.05
C THR A 127 18.86 0.24 24.56
N ALA A 128 17.80 0.39 23.77
CA ALA A 128 17.89 0.55 22.33
C ALA A 128 17.93 2.05 21.97
N ASP A 129 18.90 2.43 21.13
CA ASP A 129 18.96 3.73 20.49
C ASP A 129 18.39 3.63 19.09
N ALA A 130 17.09 3.95 18.96
CA ALA A 130 16.35 3.85 17.71
C ALA A 130 16.13 5.24 17.10
N LEU A 131 16.48 5.40 15.82
CA LEU A 131 16.26 6.64 15.08
C LEU A 131 15.44 6.37 13.80
N VAL A 132 14.60 7.33 13.45
CA VAL A 132 13.73 7.27 12.26
C VAL A 132 14.28 8.18 11.18
N PHE A 133 14.37 7.65 9.95
CA PHE A 133 14.95 8.32 8.80
C PHE A 133 14.06 8.25 7.56
N SER A 134 14.26 9.22 6.65
CA SER A 134 13.82 9.11 5.27
C SER A 134 14.81 8.23 4.49
N PRO A 135 14.36 7.28 3.66
CA PRO A 135 15.25 6.54 2.79
C PRO A 135 15.77 7.41 1.64
N GLU A 136 16.89 7.01 1.06
CA GLU A 136 17.40 7.53 -0.20
C GLU A 136 16.60 6.92 -1.35
N VAL A 137 16.06 7.77 -2.24
CA VAL A 137 15.28 7.31 -3.40
C VAL A 137 16.22 6.90 -4.53
N VAL A 138 16.05 5.67 -5.01
CA VAL A 138 16.80 5.11 -6.15
C VAL A 138 15.85 4.97 -7.33
N PRO A 139 15.93 5.83 -8.37
CA PRO A 139 15.06 5.74 -9.53
C PRO A 139 15.46 4.53 -10.39
N VAL A 140 14.48 3.66 -10.68
CA VAL A 140 14.65 2.45 -11.48
C VAL A 140 13.97 2.63 -12.84
N PRO A 141 14.72 2.93 -13.91
CA PRO A 141 14.15 2.98 -15.25
C PRO A 141 13.76 1.57 -15.70
N VAL A 142 12.57 1.44 -16.30
CA VAL A 142 12.07 0.15 -16.83
C VAL A 142 11.89 0.25 -18.33
N THR A 143 12.63 -0.58 -19.08
CA THR A 143 12.49 -0.71 -20.54
C THR A 143 12.15 -2.15 -20.86
N LEU A 144 11.02 -2.34 -21.53
CA LEU A 144 10.47 -3.63 -21.89
C LEU A 144 10.27 -3.74 -23.41
N THR A 145 10.56 -4.90 -23.96
CA THR A 145 10.09 -5.32 -25.28
C THR A 145 9.05 -6.42 -25.09
N VAL A 146 7.81 -6.14 -25.52
CA VAL A 146 6.65 -7.01 -25.31
C VAL A 146 6.12 -7.49 -26.64
N THR A 147 6.00 -8.81 -26.79
CA THR A 147 5.32 -9.45 -27.93
C THR A 147 3.87 -9.76 -27.53
N PRO A 148 2.87 -9.12 -28.12
CA PRO A 148 1.46 -9.41 -27.82
C PRO A 148 1.00 -10.69 -28.52
N ARG A 149 -0.09 -11.29 -28.02
CA ARG A 149 -0.84 -12.33 -28.73
C ARG A 149 -1.74 -11.70 -29.79
N THR A 150 -1.95 -12.41 -30.90
CA THR A 150 -2.86 -11.98 -31.97
C THR A 150 -4.28 -11.72 -31.41
N GLY A 151 -4.87 -10.60 -31.83
CA GLY A 151 -6.24 -10.22 -31.46
C GLY A 151 -6.37 -9.37 -30.19
N TYR A 152 -5.27 -9.04 -29.55
CA TYR A 152 -5.27 -8.10 -28.40
C TYR A 152 -4.90 -6.69 -28.84
N ASP A 153 -5.54 -5.70 -28.23
CA ASP A 153 -5.21 -4.29 -28.45
C ASP A 153 -3.92 -3.91 -27.71
N THR A 154 -2.94 -3.47 -28.46
CA THR A 154 -1.61 -3.10 -27.94
C THR A 154 -1.67 -1.88 -27.02
N THR A 155 -2.62 -0.95 -27.24
CA THR A 155 -2.80 0.23 -26.38
C THR A 155 -3.36 -0.17 -25.02
N ALA A 156 -4.32 -1.09 -25.00
CA ALA A 156 -4.89 -1.61 -23.78
C ALA A 156 -3.85 -2.41 -22.98
N LEU A 157 -3.01 -3.19 -23.67
CA LEU A 157 -1.90 -3.93 -23.07
C LEU A 157 -0.85 -2.98 -22.45
N ASP A 158 -0.43 -1.93 -23.17
CA ASP A 158 0.50 -0.93 -22.64
C ASP A 158 -0.03 -0.31 -21.34
N THR A 159 -1.30 0.10 -21.34
CA THR A 159 -1.95 0.70 -20.17
C THR A 159 -1.98 -0.25 -18.97
N GLU A 160 -2.34 -1.52 -19.20
CA GLU A 160 -2.44 -2.51 -18.14
C GLU A 160 -1.06 -2.90 -17.59
N ILE A 161 -0.05 -2.99 -18.46
CA ILE A 161 1.34 -3.26 -18.03
C ILE A 161 1.84 -2.11 -17.15
N ARG A 162 1.64 -0.85 -17.56
CA ARG A 162 2.03 0.32 -16.76
C ARG A 162 1.33 0.31 -15.41
N ARG A 163 0.02 0.04 -15.37
CA ARG A 163 -0.74 -0.07 -14.13
C ARG A 163 -0.14 -1.10 -13.18
N ARG A 164 0.21 -2.28 -13.68
CA ARG A 164 0.80 -3.35 -12.85
C ARG A 164 2.21 -3.02 -12.39
N LEU A 165 3.00 -2.36 -13.21
CA LEU A 165 4.32 -1.86 -12.80
C LEU A 165 4.17 -0.81 -11.69
N SER A 166 3.23 0.12 -11.82
CA SER A 166 2.98 1.11 -10.75
C SER A 166 2.50 0.46 -9.45
N VAL A 167 1.78 -0.68 -9.52
CA VAL A 167 1.47 -1.46 -8.30
C VAL A 167 2.72 -2.13 -7.74
N LEU A 168 3.59 -2.69 -8.59
CA LEU A 168 4.83 -3.32 -8.15
C LEU A 168 5.76 -2.32 -7.45
N PHE A 169 5.91 -1.11 -7.98
CA PHE A 169 6.71 -0.05 -7.37
C PHE A 169 5.98 0.68 -6.23
N GLY A 170 4.70 0.35 -6.01
CA GLY A 170 3.91 0.89 -4.92
C GLY A 170 3.36 2.29 -5.19
N ASP A 171 3.39 2.82 -6.41
CA ASP A 171 2.83 4.14 -6.75
C ASP A 171 1.30 4.15 -6.62
N ILE A 172 0.67 3.02 -6.91
CA ILE A 172 -0.78 2.82 -6.75
C ILE A 172 -1.05 1.53 -5.98
N GLU A 173 -2.15 1.50 -5.24
CA GLU A 173 -2.64 0.30 -4.58
C GLU A 173 -3.76 -0.35 -5.40
N ASP A 174 -3.63 -1.63 -5.65
CA ASP A 174 -4.69 -2.42 -6.26
C ASP A 174 -4.78 -3.81 -5.60
N PRO A 175 -5.68 -3.97 -4.64
CA PRO A 175 -5.83 -5.22 -3.89
C PRO A 175 -6.36 -6.37 -4.75
N THR A 176 -6.87 -6.08 -5.96
CA THR A 176 -7.32 -7.13 -6.90
C THR A 176 -6.17 -7.81 -7.61
N LEU A 177 -5.01 -7.14 -7.69
CA LEU A 177 -3.77 -7.70 -8.19
C LEU A 177 -3.00 -8.30 -7.02
N LEU A 178 -2.70 -9.59 -7.09
CA LEU A 178 -1.88 -10.27 -6.09
C LEU A 178 -0.38 -9.95 -6.29
N ILE A 179 -0.06 -8.65 -6.35
CA ILE A 179 1.30 -8.13 -6.48
C ILE A 179 1.72 -7.61 -5.11
N VAL A 180 2.87 -8.09 -4.62
CA VAL A 180 3.49 -7.55 -3.41
C VAL A 180 4.33 -6.35 -3.82
N PRO A 181 4.00 -5.14 -3.35
CA PRO A 181 4.78 -3.94 -3.70
C PRO A 181 6.20 -3.99 -3.18
N LEU A 182 7.10 -3.36 -3.93
CA LEU A 182 8.44 -3.06 -3.45
C LEU A 182 8.36 -2.03 -2.31
N GLY A 183 9.28 -2.13 -1.36
CA GLY A 183 9.36 -1.25 -0.21
C GLY A 183 10.81 -0.85 0.07
N VAL A 184 11.02 -0.12 1.14
CA VAL A 184 12.36 0.26 1.60
C VAL A 184 13.22 -0.99 1.82
N GLY A 185 14.47 -0.98 1.36
CA GLY A 185 15.43 -2.08 1.50
C GLY A 185 15.06 -3.34 0.72
N LYS A 186 14.20 -3.24 -0.32
CA LYS A 186 13.79 -4.39 -1.14
C LYS A 186 14.43 -4.33 -2.52
N ASP A 187 15.17 -5.37 -2.86
CA ASP A 187 15.81 -5.52 -4.16
C ASP A 187 14.79 -5.51 -5.29
N VAL A 188 15.18 -4.91 -6.41
CA VAL A 188 14.42 -4.98 -7.65
C VAL A 188 14.89 -6.19 -8.45
N VAL A 189 14.11 -7.27 -8.41
CA VAL A 189 14.45 -8.51 -9.11
C VAL A 189 13.79 -8.51 -10.49
N VAL A 190 14.58 -8.68 -11.54
CA VAL A 190 14.11 -8.69 -12.94
C VAL A 190 13.00 -9.73 -13.15
N ALA A 191 13.11 -10.90 -12.51
CA ALA A 191 12.10 -11.94 -12.59
C ALA A 191 10.72 -11.51 -12.01
N GLN A 192 10.68 -10.59 -11.04
CA GLN A 192 9.42 -10.03 -10.55
C GLN A 192 8.76 -9.15 -11.60
N ILE A 193 9.54 -8.31 -12.29
CA ILE A 193 9.05 -7.47 -13.40
C ILE A 193 8.48 -8.37 -14.50
N VAL A 194 9.23 -9.40 -14.91
CA VAL A 194 8.77 -10.40 -15.90
C VAL A 194 7.46 -11.05 -15.44
N GLY A 195 7.39 -11.50 -14.20
CA GLY A 195 6.21 -12.16 -13.64
C GLY A 195 4.97 -11.29 -13.68
N VAL A 196 5.10 -10.02 -13.30
CA VAL A 196 4.01 -9.03 -13.28
C VAL A 196 3.50 -8.73 -14.68
N VAL A 197 4.40 -8.59 -15.66
CA VAL A 197 4.06 -8.32 -17.07
C VAL A 197 3.45 -9.55 -17.74
N MET A 198 4.02 -10.73 -17.52
CA MET A 198 3.50 -11.99 -18.07
C MET A 198 2.13 -12.39 -17.52
N ALA A 199 1.76 -11.86 -16.36
CA ALA A 199 0.42 -12.06 -15.80
C ALA A 199 -0.67 -11.21 -16.48
N VAL A 200 -0.32 -10.32 -17.44
CA VAL A 200 -1.28 -9.55 -18.23
C VAL A 200 -1.86 -10.46 -19.31
N PRO A 201 -3.20 -10.67 -19.35
CA PRO A 201 -3.82 -11.43 -20.44
C PRO A 201 -3.54 -10.78 -21.79
N GLY A 202 -3.02 -11.56 -22.74
CA GLY A 202 -2.66 -11.08 -24.08
C GLY A 202 -1.18 -10.80 -24.28
N VAL A 203 -0.34 -10.88 -23.25
CA VAL A 203 1.11 -10.91 -23.41
C VAL A 203 1.55 -12.34 -23.79
N TYR A 204 2.32 -12.46 -24.87
CA TYR A 204 2.94 -13.71 -25.28
C TYR A 204 4.33 -13.87 -24.67
N SER A 205 5.17 -12.85 -24.79
CA SER A 205 6.49 -12.82 -24.19
C SER A 205 6.90 -11.40 -23.80
N VAL A 206 7.85 -11.30 -22.88
CA VAL A 206 8.47 -10.04 -22.46
C VAL A 206 9.96 -10.22 -22.32
N VAL A 207 10.71 -9.24 -22.80
CA VAL A 207 12.15 -9.08 -22.56
C VAL A 207 12.35 -7.79 -21.79
N VAL A 208 13.02 -7.86 -20.65
CA VAL A 208 13.40 -6.71 -19.85
C VAL A 208 14.78 -6.25 -20.32
N GLU A 209 14.86 -5.06 -20.91
CA GLU A 209 16.11 -4.46 -21.38
C GLU A 209 16.75 -3.61 -20.27
N ALA A 210 15.92 -2.95 -19.48
CA ALA A 210 16.32 -2.26 -18.27
C ALA A 210 15.31 -2.54 -17.15
N PRO A 211 15.78 -2.83 -15.93
CA PRO A 211 17.18 -3.09 -15.58
C PRO A 211 17.71 -4.38 -16.22
N ALA A 212 18.99 -4.37 -16.66
CA ALA A 212 19.62 -5.52 -17.31
C ALA A 212 19.97 -6.67 -16.34
N ALA A 213 19.97 -6.40 -15.05
CA ALA A 213 20.19 -7.35 -13.95
C ALA A 213 19.43 -6.88 -12.72
N ASP A 214 19.33 -7.74 -11.72
CA ASP A 214 18.74 -7.41 -10.43
C ASP A 214 19.49 -6.22 -9.80
N ILE A 215 18.73 -5.29 -9.22
CA ILE A 215 19.28 -4.13 -8.52
C ILE A 215 19.19 -4.44 -7.03
N VAL A 216 20.36 -4.50 -6.38
CA VAL A 216 20.46 -4.61 -4.93
C VAL A 216 20.15 -3.24 -4.33
N ILE A 217 19.25 -3.20 -3.38
CA ILE A 217 18.79 -2.00 -2.68
C ILE A 217 19.30 -2.06 -1.25
N ASP A 218 20.09 -1.07 -0.86
CA ASP A 218 20.59 -0.99 0.50
C ASP A 218 19.46 -0.74 1.53
N PRO A 219 19.63 -1.12 2.81
CA PRO A 219 18.63 -0.94 3.86
C PRO A 219 18.04 0.48 3.97
N ASN A 220 18.85 1.49 3.65
CA ASN A 220 18.46 2.90 3.68
C ASN A 220 17.91 3.44 2.35
N GLN A 221 17.65 2.57 1.37
CA GLN A 221 17.21 2.97 0.03
C GLN A 221 15.79 2.50 -0.26
N PHE A 222 15.11 3.25 -1.14
CA PHE A 222 13.79 2.94 -1.66
C PHE A 222 13.81 2.93 -3.20
N PRO A 223 13.45 1.82 -3.86
CA PRO A 223 13.35 1.77 -5.30
C PRO A 223 12.08 2.49 -5.79
N GLU A 224 12.25 3.59 -6.50
CA GLU A 224 11.15 4.37 -7.09
C GLU A 224 11.01 4.02 -8.57
N GLN A 225 9.78 4.00 -9.08
CA GLN A 225 9.54 3.81 -10.51
C GLN A 225 10.11 4.98 -11.31
N GLY A 226 11.15 4.71 -12.08
CA GLY A 226 11.69 5.65 -13.05
C GLY A 226 10.86 5.70 -14.35
N PRO A 227 11.39 6.31 -15.42
CA PRO A 227 10.75 6.31 -16.73
C PRO A 227 10.48 4.89 -17.22
N VAL A 228 9.24 4.64 -17.68
CA VAL A 228 8.82 3.35 -18.23
C VAL A 228 8.70 3.47 -19.76
N THR A 229 9.49 2.68 -20.48
CA THR A 229 9.42 2.54 -21.95
C THR A 229 8.97 1.12 -22.30
N ILE A 230 7.90 1.01 -23.08
CA ILE A 230 7.37 -0.28 -23.55
C ILE A 230 7.40 -0.28 -25.07
N ASN A 231 8.20 -1.18 -25.63
CA ASN A 231 8.32 -1.42 -27.06
C ASN A 231 7.41 -2.60 -27.43
N MET A 232 6.37 -2.36 -28.23
CA MET A 232 5.48 -3.41 -28.70
C MET A 232 6.00 -4.01 -30.02
N GLU A 233 6.22 -5.32 -30.03
CA GLU A 233 6.59 -6.08 -31.24
C GLU A 233 5.37 -6.51 -32.05
N ALA A 234 5.63 -7.12 -33.20
CA ALA A 234 4.58 -7.73 -33.99
C ALA A 234 3.92 -8.89 -33.22
N PRO A 235 2.56 -9.04 -33.31
CA PRO A 235 1.86 -10.09 -32.61
C PRO A 235 2.32 -11.50 -32.98
N SER A 236 2.42 -12.39 -32.00
CA SER A 236 2.67 -13.81 -32.21
C SER A 236 1.37 -14.61 -32.34
N ASN A 237 1.38 -15.62 -33.19
CA ASN A 237 0.24 -16.52 -33.42
C ASN A 237 0.34 -17.85 -32.64
N GLU A 238 1.36 -18.06 -31.84
CA GLU A 238 1.56 -19.28 -31.05
C GLU A 238 0.93 -19.17 -29.65
#